data_f84a2f674891b11bd90d731d96490e5b
#
_entry.id   f84a2f674891b11bd90d731d96490e5b
#
_cell.length_a   1.000
_cell.length_b   1.000
_cell.length_c   1.000
_cell.angle_alpha   90.00
_cell.angle_beta   90.00
_cell.angle_gamma   90.00
#
_symmetry.space_group_name_H-M   'P 1'
#
loop_
_entity.id
_entity.type
_entity.pdbx_description
1 polymer ?
#
loop_
_entity_poly.entity_id
_entity_poly.type
_entity_poly.pdbx_seq_one_letter_code
_entity_poly.pdbx_strand_id
1 'polypeptide(L)'
;LLAGAPKIGKSFLVLQMAYQVSMGTPFLGFSSRQGTVLYLALEDTCERLQKRLAQMTEQDSEHLILSVFSETLDEGLTERLSDFWSEHTDTVLIIIDTLQRVRGRTPDNGSYAADYDTLARLKEFSDTFGVTVLVVHHTRKEGAEDVFNMISGTNGLMGAADGALLLHKDKRTASDAVLEVVGRDQPQLRLHLRFAAAHLCWELLEAEIEPYREPPCPLLEVLSRLVNEENPSWNGTATELAQCLSKMDSSQSFTLNWIVRTLN
;
A
#
# COMPACT_ATOMS: atom_id res chain seq x y z
N LEU A 1 3.77 -0.13 1.47
CA LEU A 1 3.97 -0.77 2.77
C LEU A 1 3.16 -2.06 2.86
N LEU A 2 3.76 -3.20 3.27
CA LEU A 2 3.04 -4.43 3.61
C LEU A 2 3.14 -4.69 5.11
N ALA A 3 2.01 -4.75 5.80
CA ALA A 3 1.95 -5.01 7.23
C ALA A 3 1.18 -6.30 7.56
N GLY A 4 1.39 -6.83 8.77
CA GLY A 4 0.67 -7.99 9.30
C GLY A 4 1.38 -8.61 10.48
N ALA A 5 0.66 -9.43 11.25
CA ALA A 5 1.19 -10.08 12.44
C ALA A 5 2.42 -10.96 12.13
N PRO A 6 3.33 -11.17 13.08
CA PRO A 6 4.43 -12.12 12.91
C PRO A 6 3.92 -13.52 12.55
N LYS A 7 4.61 -14.20 11.64
CA LYS A 7 4.31 -15.59 11.20
C LYS A 7 2.96 -15.79 10.48
N ILE A 8 2.37 -14.70 9.94
CA ILE A 8 1.10 -14.78 9.21
C ILE A 8 1.26 -15.24 7.74
N GLY A 9 2.49 -15.22 7.22
CA GLY A 9 2.79 -15.62 5.84
C GLY A 9 3.21 -14.48 4.92
N LYS A 10 3.58 -13.29 5.45
CA LYS A 10 4.06 -12.14 4.65
C LYS A 10 5.25 -12.50 3.78
N SER A 11 6.29 -13.15 4.32
CA SER A 11 7.50 -13.49 3.55
C SER A 11 7.23 -14.49 2.43
N PHE A 12 6.20 -15.35 2.53
CA PHE A 12 5.73 -16.16 1.41
C PHE A 12 5.05 -15.30 0.34
N LEU A 13 4.19 -14.35 0.77
CA LEU A 13 3.49 -13.45 -0.14
C LEU A 13 4.47 -12.59 -0.94
N VAL A 14 5.49 -12.02 -0.28
CA VAL A 14 6.46 -11.15 -0.97
C VAL A 14 7.44 -11.93 -1.83
N LEU A 15 7.83 -13.16 -1.45
CA LEU A 15 8.65 -14.02 -2.30
C LEU A 15 7.88 -14.44 -3.56
N GLN A 16 6.61 -14.80 -3.44
CA GLN A 16 5.71 -15.08 -4.56
C GLN A 16 5.56 -13.85 -5.47
N MET A 17 5.32 -12.66 -4.90
CA MET A 17 5.23 -11.41 -5.65
C MET A 17 6.54 -11.13 -6.39
N ALA A 18 7.68 -11.24 -5.71
CA ALA A 18 9.00 -11.01 -6.29
C ALA A 18 9.25 -11.92 -7.51
N TYR A 19 8.94 -13.20 -7.36
CA TYR A 19 9.09 -14.17 -8.44
C TYR A 19 8.13 -13.87 -9.61
N GLN A 20 6.84 -13.68 -9.34
CA GLN A 20 5.87 -13.45 -10.40
C GLN A 20 6.10 -12.14 -11.16
N VAL A 21 6.51 -11.06 -10.48
CA VAL A 21 6.90 -9.80 -11.12
C VAL A 21 8.15 -9.99 -11.97
N SER A 22 9.18 -10.69 -11.49
CA SER A 22 10.40 -10.95 -12.25
C SER A 22 10.15 -11.80 -13.52
N MET A 23 9.11 -12.64 -13.49
CA MET A 23 8.67 -13.44 -14.64
C MET A 23 7.67 -12.72 -15.54
N GLY A 24 7.11 -11.56 -15.13
CA GLY A 24 6.03 -10.88 -15.85
C GLY A 24 4.70 -11.63 -15.81
N THR A 25 4.53 -12.54 -14.85
CA THR A 25 3.30 -13.29 -14.66
C THR A 25 2.37 -12.60 -13.68
N PRO A 26 1.04 -12.81 -13.78
CA PRO A 26 0.09 -12.16 -12.87
C PRO A 26 0.34 -12.54 -11.40
N PHE A 27 0.32 -11.56 -10.50
CA PHE A 27 0.33 -11.75 -9.05
C PHE A 27 -1.09 -11.63 -8.50
N LEU A 28 -1.59 -12.67 -7.85
CA LEU A 28 -2.97 -12.75 -7.34
C LEU A 28 -4.03 -12.35 -8.39
N GLY A 29 -3.82 -12.71 -9.65
CA GLY A 29 -4.72 -12.38 -10.76
C GLY A 29 -4.54 -10.97 -11.36
N PHE A 30 -3.73 -10.10 -10.76
CA PHE A 30 -3.41 -8.78 -11.29
C PHE A 30 -2.18 -8.84 -12.19
N SER A 31 -2.25 -8.20 -13.36
CA SER A 31 -1.12 -8.12 -14.28
C SER A 31 0.05 -7.37 -13.65
N SER A 32 1.27 -7.83 -13.90
CA SER A 32 2.50 -7.17 -13.46
C SER A 32 3.38 -6.79 -14.63
N ARG A 33 4.12 -5.68 -14.49
CA ARG A 33 5.17 -5.32 -15.44
C ARG A 33 6.40 -6.15 -15.12
N GLN A 34 6.92 -6.88 -16.12
CA GLN A 34 8.19 -7.60 -15.98
C GLN A 34 9.36 -6.63 -15.82
N GLY A 35 10.31 -7.01 -14.99
CA GLY A 35 11.60 -6.33 -14.81
C GLY A 35 12.38 -6.95 -13.66
N THR A 36 13.58 -6.42 -13.42
CA THR A 36 14.42 -6.89 -12.32
C THR A 36 13.79 -6.56 -10.98
N VAL A 37 13.80 -7.54 -10.08
CA VAL A 37 13.29 -7.46 -8.71
C VAL A 37 14.42 -7.73 -7.74
N LEU A 38 14.71 -6.79 -6.84
CA LEU A 38 15.61 -6.99 -5.69
C LEU A 38 14.78 -7.30 -4.44
N TYR A 39 15.00 -8.47 -3.84
CA TYR A 39 14.37 -8.83 -2.58
C TYR A 39 15.42 -8.95 -1.47
N LEU A 40 15.42 -8.00 -0.55
CA LEU A 40 16.24 -7.98 0.67
C LEU A 40 15.50 -8.74 1.77
N ALA A 41 15.77 -10.04 1.90
CA ALA A 41 15.14 -10.94 2.88
C ALA A 41 15.98 -11.03 4.17
N LEU A 42 16.00 -9.93 4.95
CA LEU A 42 16.96 -9.68 6.03
C LEU A 42 16.68 -10.47 7.33
N GLU A 43 15.57 -11.20 7.39
CA GLU A 43 15.25 -12.11 8.51
C GLU A 43 15.31 -13.58 8.08
N ASP A 44 15.82 -13.84 6.87
CA ASP A 44 15.87 -15.19 6.32
C ASP A 44 17.30 -15.67 6.07
N THR A 45 17.46 -16.90 5.64
CA THR A 45 18.73 -17.48 5.19
C THR A 45 18.63 -17.89 3.73
N CYS A 46 19.77 -17.87 3.02
CA CYS A 46 19.83 -18.30 1.61
C CYS A 46 19.24 -19.71 1.44
N GLU A 47 19.55 -20.64 2.32
CA GLU A 47 19.06 -22.02 2.25
C GLU A 47 17.52 -22.08 2.37
N ARG A 48 16.91 -21.31 3.29
CA ARG A 48 15.46 -21.27 3.44
C ARG A 48 14.77 -20.63 2.23
N LEU A 49 15.35 -19.56 1.69
CA LEU A 49 14.82 -18.90 0.48
C LEU A 49 14.86 -19.85 -0.72
N GLN A 50 15.99 -20.53 -0.94
CA GLN A 50 16.14 -21.53 -2.01
C GLN A 50 15.11 -22.66 -1.88
N LYS A 51 14.94 -23.24 -0.67
CA LYS A 51 13.97 -24.28 -0.41
C LYS A 51 12.54 -23.83 -0.69
N ARG A 52 12.18 -22.60 -0.28
CA ARG A 52 10.85 -22.03 -0.53
C ARG A 52 10.63 -21.79 -2.02
N LEU A 53 11.62 -21.22 -2.71
CA LEU A 53 11.51 -20.94 -4.12
C LEU A 53 11.39 -22.22 -4.94
N ALA A 54 12.21 -23.25 -4.65
CA ALA A 54 12.11 -24.54 -5.29
C ALA A 54 10.78 -25.28 -5.04
N GLN A 55 10.06 -24.94 -3.95
CA GLN A 55 8.73 -25.47 -3.70
C GLN A 55 7.62 -24.65 -4.37
N MET A 56 7.86 -23.37 -4.63
CA MET A 56 6.93 -22.49 -5.34
C MET A 56 6.96 -22.69 -6.84
N THR A 57 8.12 -23.00 -7.40
CA THR A 57 8.35 -23.03 -8.86
C THR A 57 9.48 -23.98 -9.24
N GLU A 58 9.40 -24.52 -10.47
CA GLU A 58 10.47 -25.28 -11.10
C GLU A 58 11.30 -24.42 -12.08
N GLN A 59 10.90 -23.17 -12.31
CA GLN A 59 11.56 -22.28 -13.25
C GLN A 59 12.38 -21.21 -12.54
N ASP A 60 13.58 -20.98 -13.00
CA ASP A 60 14.44 -19.89 -12.53
C ASP A 60 14.08 -18.57 -13.22
N SER A 61 14.38 -17.46 -12.57
CA SER A 61 14.26 -16.12 -13.13
C SER A 61 15.60 -15.39 -13.05
N GLU A 62 16.11 -14.96 -14.20
CA GLU A 62 17.32 -14.13 -14.28
C GLU A 62 17.08 -12.71 -13.73
N HIS A 63 15.83 -12.29 -13.64
CA HIS A 63 15.41 -10.98 -13.13
C HIS A 63 15.11 -10.99 -11.62
N LEU A 64 15.26 -12.13 -10.90
CA LEU A 64 15.04 -12.20 -9.47
C LEU A 64 16.38 -12.23 -8.71
N ILE A 65 16.69 -11.15 -8.01
CA ILE A 65 17.90 -11.03 -7.22
C ILE A 65 17.53 -11.05 -5.73
N LEU A 66 18.10 -12.00 -4.99
CA LEU A 66 17.82 -12.22 -3.56
C LEU A 66 19.07 -11.87 -2.74
N SER A 67 18.88 -11.10 -1.66
CA SER A 67 19.93 -10.85 -0.67
C SER A 67 19.41 -11.06 0.75
N VAL A 68 20.22 -11.68 1.59
CA VAL A 68 19.94 -11.85 3.04
C VAL A 68 20.71 -10.85 3.90
N PHE A 69 21.38 -9.92 3.26
CA PHE A 69 22.18 -8.86 3.89
C PHE A 69 21.90 -7.53 3.22
N SER A 70 21.95 -6.46 4.02
CA SER A 70 21.91 -5.07 3.58
C SER A 70 22.49 -4.18 4.67
N GLU A 71 23.02 -3.03 4.28
CA GLU A 71 23.32 -1.90 5.15
C GLU A 71 22.01 -1.31 5.70
N THR A 72 22.11 -0.55 6.80
CA THR A 72 21.03 0.28 7.30
C THR A 72 20.96 1.60 6.50
N LEU A 73 19.86 2.35 6.65
CA LEU A 73 19.74 3.67 6.03
C LEU A 73 20.84 4.65 6.45
N ASP A 74 21.34 4.52 7.68
CA ASP A 74 22.44 5.37 8.18
C ASP A 74 23.81 4.87 7.73
N GLU A 75 23.91 3.65 7.25
CA GLU A 75 25.15 3.01 6.78
C GLU A 75 25.26 2.99 5.25
N GLY A 76 24.36 3.70 4.52
CA GLY A 76 24.46 3.88 3.09
C GLY A 76 23.56 2.94 2.26
N LEU A 77 22.42 2.47 2.80
CA LEU A 77 21.48 1.65 2.04
C LEU A 77 21.01 2.35 0.75
N THR A 78 20.67 3.63 0.80
CA THR A 78 20.18 4.39 -0.37
C THR A 78 21.21 4.49 -1.47
N GLU A 79 22.48 4.66 -1.13
CA GLU A 79 23.60 4.65 -2.06
C GLU A 79 23.78 3.27 -2.70
N ARG A 80 23.69 2.20 -1.92
CA ARG A 80 23.76 0.81 -2.42
C ARG A 80 22.60 0.48 -3.36
N LEU A 81 21.40 0.97 -3.06
CA LEU A 81 20.24 0.80 -3.96
C LEU A 81 20.42 1.59 -5.26
N SER A 82 21.05 2.77 -5.21
CA SER A 82 21.37 3.56 -6.39
C SER A 82 22.43 2.88 -7.26
N ASP A 83 23.47 2.30 -6.66
CA ASP A 83 24.49 1.50 -7.37
C ASP A 83 23.82 0.28 -8.04
N PHE A 84 22.98 -0.45 -7.29
CA PHE A 84 22.23 -1.59 -7.82
C PHE A 84 21.37 -1.18 -9.02
N TRP A 85 20.62 -0.08 -8.91
CA TRP A 85 19.78 0.41 -10.00
C TRP A 85 20.60 0.80 -11.22
N SER A 86 21.81 1.36 -11.05
CA SER A 86 22.67 1.73 -12.17
C SER A 86 23.18 0.51 -12.95
N GLU A 87 23.32 -0.64 -12.29
CA GLU A 87 23.68 -1.93 -12.90
C GLU A 87 22.47 -2.65 -13.50
N HIS A 88 21.26 -2.40 -12.95
CA HIS A 88 20.00 -3.04 -13.33
C HIS A 88 18.91 -1.98 -13.61
N THR A 89 19.05 -1.25 -14.72
CA THR A 89 18.16 -0.13 -15.07
C THR A 89 16.71 -0.53 -15.41
N ASP A 90 16.46 -1.82 -15.59
CA ASP A 90 15.14 -2.44 -15.76
C ASP A 90 14.48 -2.83 -14.43
N THR A 91 15.05 -2.43 -13.29
CA THR A 91 14.47 -2.69 -11.95
C THR A 91 13.10 -2.04 -11.81
N VAL A 92 12.11 -2.85 -11.45
CA VAL A 92 10.71 -2.41 -11.27
C VAL A 92 10.25 -2.50 -9.82
N LEU A 93 10.88 -3.37 -9.01
CA LEU A 93 10.47 -3.61 -7.64
C LEU A 93 11.67 -3.90 -6.73
N ILE A 94 11.71 -3.21 -5.59
CA ILE A 94 12.63 -3.50 -4.49
C ILE A 94 11.80 -3.87 -3.27
N ILE A 95 12.04 -5.03 -2.66
CA ILE A 95 11.35 -5.49 -1.46
C ILE A 95 12.32 -5.49 -0.28
N ILE A 96 11.94 -4.89 0.82
CA ILE A 96 12.71 -4.85 2.08
C ILE A 96 11.93 -5.58 3.18
N ASP A 97 12.37 -6.77 3.54
CA ASP A 97 11.76 -7.61 4.59
C ASP A 97 12.77 -7.87 5.72
N THR A 98 12.77 -7.06 6.80
CA THR A 98 11.76 -6.09 7.23
C THR A 98 12.35 -4.68 7.42
N LEU A 99 11.45 -3.68 7.49
CA LEU A 99 11.81 -2.28 7.82
C LEU A 99 12.71 -2.19 9.05
N GLN A 100 12.44 -3.00 10.07
CA GLN A 100 13.19 -2.99 11.33
C GLN A 100 14.70 -3.27 11.14
N ARG A 101 15.09 -3.99 10.08
CA ARG A 101 16.46 -4.36 9.80
C ARG A 101 17.28 -3.26 9.14
N VAL A 102 16.60 -2.34 8.45
CA VAL A 102 17.24 -1.25 7.71
C VAL A 102 17.11 0.11 8.40
N ARG A 103 16.34 0.20 9.48
CA ARG A 103 16.26 1.43 10.29
C ARG A 103 17.61 1.82 10.83
N GLY A 104 17.89 3.14 10.79
CA GLY A 104 19.04 3.72 11.50
C GLY A 104 18.92 3.58 13.02
N ARG A 105 20.02 3.72 13.71
CA ARG A 105 20.12 3.72 15.18
C ARG A 105 19.81 5.12 15.70
N THR A 106 18.55 5.51 15.80
CA THR A 106 18.18 6.74 16.50
C THR A 106 17.81 6.45 17.95
N PRO A 107 18.14 7.34 18.93
CA PRO A 107 17.75 7.17 20.32
C PRO A 107 16.23 7.05 20.52
N ASP A 108 15.44 7.58 19.61
CA ASP A 108 13.97 7.63 19.59
C ASP A 108 13.34 6.61 18.64
N ASN A 109 13.91 5.41 18.54
CA ASN A 109 13.37 4.33 17.72
C ASN A 109 11.92 4.01 18.11
N GLY A 110 10.96 4.44 17.27
CA GLY A 110 9.51 4.25 17.48
C GLY A 110 8.72 5.54 17.65
N SER A 111 9.35 6.72 17.53
CA SER A 111 8.65 7.99 17.43
C SER A 111 8.03 8.16 16.03
N TYR A 112 6.94 8.93 15.96
CA TYR A 112 6.31 9.31 14.68
C TYR A 112 7.31 9.88 13.67
N ALA A 113 8.20 10.77 14.13
CA ALA A 113 9.18 11.44 13.29
C ALA A 113 10.21 10.45 12.71
N ALA A 114 10.70 9.50 13.50
CA ALA A 114 11.67 8.50 13.04
C ALA A 114 11.06 7.52 12.01
N ASP A 115 9.82 7.11 12.23
CA ASP A 115 9.09 6.25 11.30
C ASP A 115 8.82 6.96 9.96
N TYR A 116 8.38 8.22 10.03
CA TYR A 116 8.14 9.04 8.87
C TYR A 116 9.44 9.29 8.06
N ASP A 117 10.52 9.68 8.74
CA ASP A 117 11.83 9.96 8.10
C ASP A 117 12.38 8.70 7.39
N THR A 118 12.28 7.56 8.04
CA THR A 118 12.72 6.27 7.47
C THR A 118 12.03 5.98 6.13
N LEU A 119 10.69 6.12 6.07
CA LEU A 119 9.94 5.89 4.83
C LEU A 119 10.12 7.04 3.84
N ALA A 120 10.27 8.28 4.29
CA ALA A 120 10.49 9.44 3.41
C ALA A 120 11.77 9.28 2.58
N ARG A 121 12.87 8.80 3.18
CA ARG A 121 14.14 8.51 2.48
C ARG A 121 13.97 7.42 1.41
N LEU A 122 13.24 6.33 1.72
CA LEU A 122 12.95 5.27 0.77
C LEU A 122 12.00 5.75 -0.35
N LYS A 123 11.05 6.61 0.00
CA LYS A 123 10.15 7.24 -0.99
C LYS A 123 10.91 8.18 -1.93
N GLU A 124 11.80 9.02 -1.41
CA GLU A 124 12.65 9.89 -2.23
C GLU A 124 13.46 9.07 -3.26
N PHE A 125 14.02 7.94 -2.85
CA PHE A 125 14.67 7.00 -3.75
C PHE A 125 13.68 6.47 -4.81
N SER A 126 12.50 5.99 -4.37
CA SER A 126 11.45 5.47 -5.25
C SER A 126 11.03 6.51 -6.31
N ASP A 127 10.79 7.75 -5.90
CA ASP A 127 10.37 8.85 -6.78
C ASP A 127 11.50 9.26 -7.75
N THR A 128 12.76 9.25 -7.29
CA THR A 128 13.93 9.63 -8.10
C THR A 128 14.19 8.63 -9.23
N PHE A 129 14.07 7.35 -8.94
CA PHE A 129 14.43 6.28 -9.89
C PHE A 129 13.21 5.65 -10.59
N GLY A 130 11.98 6.02 -10.21
CA GLY A 130 10.76 5.45 -10.77
C GLY A 130 10.58 3.97 -10.46
N VAL A 131 11.10 3.48 -9.31
CA VAL A 131 11.09 2.09 -8.89
C VAL A 131 10.14 1.92 -7.70
N THR A 132 9.30 0.90 -7.72
CA THR A 132 8.45 0.57 -6.57
C THR A 132 9.29 0.03 -5.42
N VAL A 133 9.19 0.62 -4.24
CA VAL A 133 9.80 0.11 -3.00
C VAL A 133 8.70 -0.43 -2.08
N LEU A 134 8.69 -1.75 -1.89
CA LEU A 134 7.78 -2.44 -0.96
C LEU A 134 8.49 -2.75 0.35
N VAL A 135 8.01 -2.16 1.43
CA VAL A 135 8.59 -2.36 2.77
C VAL A 135 7.67 -3.24 3.60
N VAL A 136 8.22 -4.31 4.17
CA VAL A 136 7.49 -5.23 5.05
C VAL A 136 7.64 -4.81 6.50
N HIS A 137 6.52 -4.78 7.24
CA HIS A 137 6.47 -4.37 8.64
C HIS A 137 5.56 -5.27 9.49
N HIS A 138 5.72 -5.23 10.80
CA HIS A 138 4.90 -5.98 11.74
C HIS A 138 3.77 -5.13 12.32
N THR A 139 2.58 -5.74 12.49
CA THR A 139 1.49 -5.11 13.24
C THR A 139 1.66 -5.31 14.75
N ARG A 140 1.05 -4.41 15.56
CA ARG A 140 0.86 -4.61 17.00
C ARG A 140 -0.18 -5.72 17.26
N LYS A 141 -0.19 -6.25 18.49
CA LYS A 141 -1.11 -7.33 18.89
C LYS A 141 -2.50 -6.84 19.27
N GLU A 142 -2.70 -5.56 19.41
CA GLU A 142 -3.97 -4.98 19.85
C GLU A 142 -4.93 -4.85 18.66
N GLY A 143 -6.17 -5.30 18.84
CA GLY A 143 -7.24 -5.10 17.87
C GLY A 143 -7.63 -3.62 17.82
N ALA A 144 -7.86 -3.11 16.63
CA ALA A 144 -8.35 -1.76 16.39
C ALA A 144 -9.65 -1.84 15.59
N GLU A 145 -10.53 -0.85 15.76
CA GLU A 145 -11.77 -0.73 14.97
C GLU A 145 -11.45 -0.57 13.48
N ASP A 146 -10.40 0.19 13.16
CA ASP A 146 -9.82 0.24 11.82
C ASP A 146 -8.58 -0.67 11.78
N VAL A 147 -8.59 -1.65 10.88
CA VAL A 147 -7.52 -2.65 10.74
C VAL A 147 -6.16 -2.02 10.42
N PHE A 148 -6.11 -0.88 9.74
CA PHE A 148 -4.86 -0.18 9.44
C PHE A 148 -4.22 0.49 10.67
N ASN A 149 -5.01 0.79 11.70
CA ASN A 149 -4.49 1.27 13.00
C ASN A 149 -3.69 0.20 13.75
N MET A 150 -3.74 -1.08 13.32
CA MET A 150 -2.90 -2.15 13.84
C MET A 150 -1.44 -2.07 13.33
N ILE A 151 -1.15 -1.28 12.30
CA ILE A 151 0.22 -1.12 11.81
C ILE A 151 1.07 -0.57 12.93
N SER A 152 2.10 -1.35 13.31
CA SER A 152 2.98 -1.02 14.43
C SER A 152 3.79 0.23 14.10
N GLY A 153 3.79 1.17 15.01
CA GLY A 153 4.41 2.47 14.81
C GLY A 153 3.38 3.56 15.04
N THR A 154 3.63 4.66 14.45
CA THR A 154 2.77 5.83 14.51
C THR A 154 2.02 5.95 13.19
N ASN A 155 1.02 6.82 13.13
CA ASN A 155 0.39 7.23 11.86
C ASN A 155 1.41 7.73 10.81
N GLY A 156 2.69 7.89 11.22
CA GLY A 156 3.81 8.29 10.34
C GLY A 156 4.11 7.32 9.22
N LEU A 157 4.05 6.01 9.45
CA LEU A 157 4.29 5.02 8.40
C LEU A 157 3.20 5.07 7.32
N MET A 158 1.94 5.17 7.72
CA MET A 158 0.82 5.29 6.77
C MET A 158 0.84 6.63 6.02
N GLY A 159 1.19 7.73 6.71
CA GLY A 159 1.25 9.06 6.11
C GLY A 159 2.36 9.23 5.06
N ALA A 160 3.48 8.53 5.21
CA ALA A 160 4.60 8.58 4.28
C ALA A 160 4.45 7.63 3.08
N ALA A 161 3.68 6.54 3.20
CA ALA A 161 3.48 5.58 2.14
C ALA A 161 2.40 6.03 1.14
N ASP A 162 2.57 5.72 -0.15
CA ASP A 162 1.54 5.95 -1.18
C ASP A 162 0.43 4.91 -1.12
N GLY A 163 0.72 3.75 -0.55
CA GLY A 163 -0.26 2.70 -0.34
C GLY A 163 0.18 1.71 0.73
N ALA A 164 -0.80 1.01 1.28
CA ALA A 164 -0.59 -0.02 2.28
C ALA A 164 -1.40 -1.28 1.98
N LEU A 165 -0.76 -2.40 2.26
CA LEU A 165 -1.34 -3.73 2.23
C LEU A 165 -1.30 -4.28 3.66
N LEU A 166 -2.42 -4.77 4.17
CA LEU A 166 -2.51 -5.39 5.47
C LEU A 166 -2.97 -6.84 5.34
N LEU A 167 -2.05 -7.76 5.62
CA LEU A 167 -2.37 -9.19 5.66
C LEU A 167 -2.81 -9.58 7.06
N HIS A 168 -4.03 -10.10 7.19
CA HIS A 168 -4.56 -10.56 8.47
C HIS A 168 -5.37 -11.86 8.34
N LYS A 169 -5.57 -12.55 9.46
CA LYS A 169 -6.34 -13.79 9.58
C LYS A 169 -7.26 -13.69 10.78
N ASP A 170 -8.46 -14.21 10.67
CA ASP A 170 -9.40 -14.29 11.81
C ASP A 170 -8.86 -15.20 12.92
N LYS A 171 -8.26 -16.34 12.53
CA LYS A 171 -7.61 -17.28 13.43
C LYS A 171 -6.21 -17.61 12.92
N ARG A 172 -5.23 -17.68 13.82
CA ARG A 172 -3.84 -17.99 13.48
C ARG A 172 -3.66 -19.31 12.71
N THR A 173 -4.53 -20.29 12.99
CA THR A 173 -4.51 -21.62 12.38
C THR A 173 -5.26 -21.70 11.05
N ALA A 174 -5.96 -20.64 10.64
CA ALA A 174 -6.69 -20.62 9.38
C ALA A 174 -5.71 -20.66 8.18
N SER A 175 -6.07 -21.44 7.14
CA SER A 175 -5.41 -21.39 5.84
C SER A 175 -5.74 -20.10 5.10
N ASP A 176 -6.93 -19.57 5.33
CA ASP A 176 -7.47 -18.39 4.67
C ASP A 176 -7.01 -17.11 5.37
N ALA A 177 -6.82 -16.07 4.60
CA ALA A 177 -6.42 -14.74 5.05
C ALA A 177 -7.13 -13.67 4.24
N VAL A 178 -7.13 -12.45 4.75
CA VAL A 178 -7.58 -11.27 4.02
C VAL A 178 -6.39 -10.35 3.83
N LEU A 179 -6.22 -9.83 2.60
CA LEU A 179 -5.30 -8.78 2.26
C LEU A 179 -6.10 -7.53 1.94
N GLU A 180 -6.10 -6.58 2.89
CA GLU A 180 -6.67 -5.25 2.67
C GLU A 180 -5.65 -4.38 1.91
N VAL A 181 -6.10 -3.65 0.92
CA VAL A 181 -5.26 -2.78 0.10
C VAL A 181 -5.86 -1.39 0.06
N VAL A 182 -5.07 -0.39 0.40
CA VAL A 182 -5.43 1.02 0.28
C VAL A 182 -4.31 1.78 -0.43
N GLY A 183 -4.65 2.80 -1.18
CA GLY A 183 -3.69 3.65 -1.87
C GLY A 183 -4.27 5.01 -2.18
N ARG A 184 -3.41 5.98 -2.54
CA ARG A 184 -3.83 7.35 -2.87
C ARG A 184 -4.65 7.41 -4.15
N ASP A 185 -4.27 6.59 -5.14
CA ASP A 185 -4.78 6.70 -6.52
C ASP A 185 -5.53 5.43 -6.96
N GLN A 186 -6.01 4.63 -6.01
CA GLN A 186 -6.72 3.39 -6.32
C GLN A 186 -7.84 3.13 -5.31
N PRO A 187 -8.93 2.46 -5.74
CA PRO A 187 -10.00 2.08 -4.83
C PRO A 187 -9.48 1.13 -3.76
N GLN A 188 -10.15 1.12 -2.63
CA GLN A 188 -9.88 0.15 -1.58
C GLN A 188 -10.26 -1.25 -2.07
N LEU A 189 -9.35 -2.22 -1.85
CA LEU A 189 -9.56 -3.62 -2.22
C LEU A 189 -9.48 -4.49 -0.98
N ARG A 190 -10.32 -5.51 -0.96
CA ARG A 190 -10.25 -6.61 -0.01
C ARG A 190 -10.10 -7.91 -0.78
N LEU A 191 -8.97 -8.59 -0.60
CA LEU A 191 -8.65 -9.82 -1.30
C LEU A 191 -8.71 -10.99 -0.32
N HIS A 192 -9.61 -11.93 -0.56
CA HIS A 192 -9.70 -13.18 0.19
C HIS A 192 -8.71 -14.18 -0.38
N LEU A 193 -7.77 -14.61 0.45
CA LEU A 193 -6.65 -15.45 0.04
C LEU A 193 -6.69 -16.80 0.77
N ARG A 194 -6.21 -17.84 0.10
CA ARG A 194 -5.92 -19.15 0.68
C ARG A 194 -4.46 -19.50 0.53
N PHE A 195 -3.85 -20.01 1.61
CA PHE A 195 -2.47 -20.47 1.55
C PHE A 195 -2.41 -21.91 1.07
N ALA A 196 -1.89 -22.11 -0.14
CA ALA A 196 -1.62 -23.43 -0.74
C ALA A 196 -0.30 -23.98 -0.18
N ALA A 197 -0.38 -24.78 0.88
CA ALA A 197 0.79 -25.29 1.58
C ALA A 197 1.67 -26.21 0.71
N ALA A 198 1.11 -26.86 -0.31
CA ALA A 198 1.86 -27.71 -1.24
C ALA A 198 2.88 -26.92 -2.08
N HIS A 199 2.55 -25.69 -2.42
CA HIS A 199 3.37 -24.81 -3.26
C HIS A 199 3.86 -23.57 -2.53
N LEU A 200 3.60 -23.42 -1.24
CA LEU A 200 3.94 -22.27 -0.39
C LEU A 200 3.48 -20.92 -0.97
N CYS A 201 2.37 -20.91 -1.73
CA CYS A 201 1.82 -19.75 -2.41
C CYS A 201 0.47 -19.33 -1.83
N TRP A 202 0.14 -18.06 -1.99
CA TRP A 202 -1.18 -17.53 -1.75
C TRP A 202 -2.00 -17.54 -3.03
N GLU A 203 -3.20 -18.05 -2.96
CA GLU A 203 -4.18 -18.09 -4.05
C GLU A 203 -5.29 -17.10 -3.77
N LEU A 204 -5.68 -16.33 -4.78
CA LEU A 204 -6.82 -15.44 -4.70
C LEU A 204 -8.11 -16.27 -4.81
N LEU A 205 -8.97 -16.18 -3.82
CA LEU A 205 -10.31 -16.79 -3.83
C LEU A 205 -11.35 -15.82 -4.38
N GLU A 206 -11.32 -14.57 -3.88
CA GLU A 206 -12.30 -13.53 -4.19
C GLU A 206 -11.66 -12.16 -4.02
N ALA A 207 -12.06 -11.21 -4.85
CA ALA A 207 -11.68 -9.82 -4.75
C ALA A 207 -12.92 -8.95 -4.58
N GLU A 208 -13.05 -8.30 -3.42
CA GLU A 208 -14.05 -7.27 -3.19
C GLU A 208 -13.41 -5.93 -3.56
N ILE A 209 -13.97 -5.30 -4.57
CA ILE A 209 -13.59 -3.95 -4.98
C ILE A 209 -14.68 -3.03 -4.47
N GLU A 210 -14.39 -2.22 -3.46
CA GLU A 210 -15.29 -1.13 -3.13
C GLU A 210 -15.26 -0.13 -4.30
N PRO A 211 -16.39 0.06 -5.02
CA PRO A 211 -16.42 1.09 -6.04
C PRO A 211 -16.12 2.42 -5.33
N TYR A 212 -15.16 3.18 -5.86
CA TYR A 212 -14.90 4.53 -5.39
C TYR A 212 -16.24 5.29 -5.42
N ARG A 213 -16.86 5.42 -4.28
CA ARG A 213 -17.96 6.35 -4.09
C ARG A 213 -17.29 7.67 -3.80
N GLU A 214 -17.31 8.57 -4.77
CA GLU A 214 -17.04 9.97 -4.47
C GLU A 214 -17.80 10.32 -3.19
N PRO A 215 -17.11 10.85 -2.17
CA PRO A 215 -17.81 11.28 -0.97
C PRO A 215 -18.94 12.21 -1.41
N PRO A 216 -20.17 11.99 -0.95
CA PRO A 216 -21.31 12.75 -1.40
C PRO A 216 -20.94 14.23 -1.29
N CYS A 217 -20.95 14.94 -2.43
CA CYS A 217 -20.70 16.37 -2.43
C CYS A 217 -21.97 17.03 -1.90
N PRO A 218 -21.99 17.55 -0.66
CA PRO A 218 -23.19 18.09 -0.06
C PRO A 218 -23.80 19.22 -0.90
N LEU A 219 -22.95 19.93 -1.65
CA LEU A 219 -23.38 20.95 -2.58
C LEU A 219 -24.20 20.35 -3.74
N LEU A 220 -23.74 19.25 -4.33
CA LEU A 220 -24.46 18.59 -5.44
C LEU A 220 -25.79 17.99 -4.99
N GLU A 221 -25.84 17.45 -3.76
CA GLU A 221 -27.09 16.92 -3.20
C GLU A 221 -28.15 18.02 -3.00
N VAL A 222 -27.76 19.18 -2.48
CA VAL A 222 -28.70 20.29 -2.29
C VAL A 222 -29.02 20.97 -3.62
N LEU A 223 -28.05 21.08 -4.54
CA LEU A 223 -28.29 21.57 -5.89
C LEU A 223 -29.25 20.69 -6.69
N SER A 224 -29.19 19.36 -6.57
CA SER A 224 -30.10 18.45 -7.26
C SER A 224 -31.57 18.59 -6.78
N ARG A 225 -31.78 19.11 -5.58
CA ARG A 225 -33.12 19.47 -5.08
C ARG A 225 -33.59 20.83 -5.60
N LEU A 226 -32.65 21.76 -5.86
CA LEU A 226 -32.93 23.08 -6.37
C LEU A 226 -33.17 23.06 -7.90
N VAL A 227 -32.36 22.27 -8.60
CA VAL A 227 -32.42 22.09 -10.06
C VAL A 227 -32.78 20.63 -10.34
N ASN A 228 -33.97 20.38 -10.85
CA ASN A 228 -34.54 19.05 -11.12
C ASN A 228 -35.33 19.06 -12.42
N GLU A 229 -35.99 17.96 -12.78
CA GLU A 229 -36.77 17.85 -14.01
C GLU A 229 -37.96 18.87 -14.08
N GLU A 230 -38.50 19.25 -12.91
CA GLU A 230 -39.58 20.26 -12.83
C GLU A 230 -39.02 21.70 -12.89
N ASN A 231 -37.79 21.92 -12.37
CA ASN A 231 -37.10 23.19 -12.39
C ASN A 231 -35.68 23.01 -12.98
N PRO A 232 -35.56 22.96 -14.33
CA PRO A 232 -34.30 22.56 -14.98
C PRO A 232 -33.20 23.63 -14.98
N SER A 233 -33.46 24.82 -14.47
CA SER A 233 -32.48 25.91 -14.41
C SER A 233 -32.72 26.80 -13.20
N TRP A 234 -31.64 27.28 -12.64
CA TRP A 234 -31.64 28.31 -11.60
C TRP A 234 -30.81 29.51 -12.08
N ASN A 235 -31.33 30.74 -11.91
CA ASN A 235 -30.64 31.96 -12.28
C ASN A 235 -30.55 32.91 -11.11
N GLY A 236 -29.33 33.40 -10.81
CA GLY A 236 -29.05 34.32 -9.73
C GLY A 236 -27.56 34.55 -9.53
N THR A 237 -27.24 35.36 -8.55
CA THR A 237 -25.84 35.59 -8.13
C THR A 237 -25.35 34.47 -7.22
N ALA A 238 -24.03 34.28 -7.13
CA ALA A 238 -23.46 33.26 -6.24
C ALA A 238 -23.83 33.48 -4.76
N THR A 239 -24.07 34.73 -4.37
CA THR A 239 -24.56 35.07 -3.00
C THR A 239 -26.00 34.61 -2.78
N GLU A 240 -26.87 34.79 -3.75
CA GLU A 240 -28.25 34.33 -3.70
C GLU A 240 -28.32 32.80 -3.69
N LEU A 241 -27.44 32.13 -4.46
CA LEU A 241 -27.31 30.67 -4.42
C LEU A 241 -26.91 30.18 -3.04
N ALA A 242 -25.87 30.79 -2.43
CA ALA A 242 -25.43 30.42 -1.08
C ALA A 242 -26.54 30.58 -0.04
N GLN A 243 -27.34 31.64 -0.14
CA GLN A 243 -28.49 31.88 0.76
C GLN A 243 -29.61 30.87 0.51
N CYS A 244 -29.87 30.52 -0.73
CA CYS A 244 -30.89 29.53 -1.09
C CYS A 244 -30.53 28.14 -0.57
N LEU A 245 -29.29 27.70 -0.81
CA LEU A 245 -28.76 26.41 -0.33
C LEU A 245 -28.75 26.30 1.19
N SER A 246 -28.33 27.36 1.89
CA SER A 246 -28.33 27.41 3.37
C SER A 246 -29.76 27.40 3.98
N LYS A 247 -30.76 27.81 3.23
CA LYS A 247 -32.17 27.69 3.66
C LYS A 247 -32.72 26.27 3.44
N MET A 248 -32.22 25.58 2.42
CA MET A 248 -32.65 24.20 2.10
C MET A 248 -32.00 23.18 3.02
N ASP A 249 -30.77 23.42 3.42
CA ASP A 249 -30.05 22.58 4.39
C ASP A 249 -29.37 23.48 5.44
N SER A 250 -29.99 23.59 6.59
CA SER A 250 -29.50 24.39 7.73
C SER A 250 -28.40 23.68 8.53
N SER A 251 -28.11 22.41 8.25
CA SER A 251 -27.05 21.65 8.91
C SER A 251 -25.65 22.00 8.37
N GLN A 252 -25.59 22.64 7.21
CA GLN A 252 -24.36 23.01 6.53
C GLN A 252 -24.25 24.50 6.23
N SER A 253 -23.01 25.01 6.25
CA SER A 253 -22.73 26.42 5.90
C SER A 253 -22.16 26.49 4.48
N PHE A 254 -22.98 26.94 3.54
CA PHE A 254 -22.59 27.14 2.14
C PHE A 254 -21.98 28.54 1.97
N THR A 255 -20.63 28.64 2.08
CA THR A 255 -19.93 29.90 1.87
C THR A 255 -19.68 30.15 0.38
N LEU A 256 -19.68 31.43 -0.02
CA LEU A 256 -19.42 31.85 -1.40
C LEU A 256 -18.13 31.24 -1.98
N ASN A 257 -17.03 31.32 -1.22
CA ASN A 257 -15.74 30.80 -1.64
C ASN A 257 -15.74 29.28 -1.83
N TRP A 258 -16.50 28.55 -1.03
CA TRP A 258 -16.60 27.11 -1.15
C TRP A 258 -17.42 26.70 -2.38
N ILE A 259 -18.57 27.39 -2.63
CA ILE A 259 -19.40 27.16 -3.82
C ILE A 259 -18.61 27.41 -5.11
N VAL A 260 -17.91 28.53 -5.20
CA VAL A 260 -17.12 28.90 -6.38
C VAL A 260 -15.98 27.89 -6.63
N ARG A 261 -15.33 27.39 -5.58
CA ARG A 261 -14.27 26.36 -5.72
C ARG A 261 -14.77 25.01 -6.15
N THR A 262 -16.00 24.65 -5.76
CA THR A 262 -16.58 23.31 -6.04
C THR A 262 -17.23 23.26 -7.41
N LEU A 263 -17.69 24.38 -7.96
CA LEU A 263 -18.34 24.46 -9.27
C LEU A 263 -17.40 24.85 -10.43
N ASN A 264 -16.14 25.20 -10.16
CA ASN A 264 -15.07 25.43 -11.14
C ASN A 264 -14.09 24.26 -11.16
#